data_d9cf229b2b7fa8776613e198313af9b7
#
_entry.id   d9cf229b2b7fa8776613e198313af9b7
#
_cell.length_a   1.000
_cell.length_b   1.000
_cell.length_c   1.000
_cell.angle_alpha   90.00
_cell.angle_beta   90.00
_cell.angle_gamma   90.00
#
_symmetry.space_group_name_H-M   'P 1'
#
loop_
_entity.id
_entity.type
_entity.pdbx_description
1 polymer ?
#
loop_
_entity_poly.entity_id
_entity_poly.type
_entity_poly.pdbx_seq_one_letter_code
_entity_poly.pdbx_strand_id
1 'polypeptide(L)'
;MRLPTEKEPTTWRISEDWDQRLVIQLESSRKTKKLFIFDMDSTLIYQEVIELIASYADIEDKVAEITTRAMNGELDFNQSLAERVLLLKGIDASSIWDELKLKIQVTNGVPELCKALKKLNIIMGVCSGGFIPLAEFLKEKLGLDYAFANTLGIDDSNRLNGTTVGPIVNGEKKAELLLDIAKKHKIDPSDAVAVGDGANDLKMMFVAGFGIAWNAKPKVQKQAPACLNTKSLSDILYIMGYNDKEIKELID
;
A
#
# COMPACT_ATOMS: atom_id res chain seq x y z
N MET A 1 9.41 -22.20 32.10
CA MET A 1 8.76 -21.63 30.91
C MET A 1 9.78 -20.71 30.26
N ARG A 2 10.43 -21.12 29.18
CA ARG A 2 11.43 -20.28 28.47
C ARG A 2 10.70 -19.43 27.45
N LEU A 3 10.87 -18.11 27.52
CA LEU A 3 10.47 -17.19 26.44
C LEU A 3 11.35 -17.48 25.23
N PRO A 4 10.79 -17.53 24.01
CA PRO A 4 11.59 -17.69 22.79
C PRO A 4 12.42 -16.43 22.56
N THR A 5 13.74 -16.58 22.43
CA THR A 5 14.71 -15.51 22.23
C THR A 5 14.97 -15.17 20.75
N GLU A 6 14.24 -15.76 19.83
CA GLU A 6 14.25 -15.41 18.41
C GLU A 6 12.81 -15.27 17.93
N LYS A 7 12.48 -14.12 17.35
CA LYS A 7 11.20 -13.90 16.66
C LYS A 7 11.16 -14.76 15.40
N GLU A 8 10.67 -15.99 15.49
CA GLU A 8 10.19 -16.66 14.30
C GLU A 8 9.02 -15.84 13.72
N PRO A 9 8.97 -15.61 12.40
CA PRO A 9 7.86 -14.89 11.79
C PRO A 9 6.58 -15.70 12.01
N THR A 10 5.70 -15.21 12.85
CA THR A 10 4.37 -15.79 13.06
C THR A 10 3.55 -15.48 11.82
N THR A 11 3.54 -16.39 10.85
CA THR A 11 2.72 -16.26 9.65
C THR A 11 1.26 -16.58 10.00
N TRP A 12 0.46 -15.56 10.16
CA TRP A 12 -0.99 -15.70 10.30
C TRP A 12 -1.59 -15.89 8.91
N ARG A 13 -2.16 -17.05 8.64
CA ARG A 13 -2.95 -17.31 7.43
C ARG A 13 -4.42 -17.27 7.83
N ILE A 14 -5.11 -16.24 7.43
CA ILE A 14 -6.56 -16.12 7.59
C ILE A 14 -7.18 -16.56 6.26
N SER A 15 -7.76 -17.78 6.23
CA SER A 15 -8.58 -18.28 5.13
C SER A 15 -10.05 -17.88 5.33
N GLU A 16 -10.90 -18.05 4.31
CA GLU A 16 -12.34 -17.70 4.37
C GLU A 16 -13.12 -18.44 5.50
N ASP A 17 -12.53 -19.48 6.11
CA ASP A 17 -13.09 -20.19 7.27
C ASP A 17 -12.53 -19.59 8.57
N TRP A 18 -13.17 -18.55 9.05
CA TRP A 18 -12.82 -17.87 10.29
C TRP A 18 -13.08 -18.75 11.51
N ASP A 19 -12.05 -19.12 12.26
CA ASP A 19 -12.22 -19.64 13.62
C ASP A 19 -12.26 -18.46 14.60
N GLN A 20 -13.42 -18.20 15.20
CA GLN A 20 -13.65 -17.13 16.20
C GLN A 20 -12.63 -17.13 17.36
N ARG A 21 -11.90 -18.24 17.58
CA ARG A 21 -10.87 -18.35 18.61
C ARG A 21 -9.61 -17.50 18.35
N LEU A 22 -9.34 -17.13 17.07
CA LEU A 22 -8.21 -16.26 16.74
C LEU A 22 -8.44 -14.80 17.14
N VAL A 23 -9.69 -14.35 17.16
CA VAL A 23 -10.09 -12.98 17.50
C VAL A 23 -9.77 -12.65 18.96
N ILE A 24 -9.86 -13.63 19.87
CA ILE A 24 -9.67 -13.42 21.31
C ILE A 24 -8.20 -13.15 21.68
N GLN A 25 -7.24 -13.69 20.93
CA GLN A 25 -5.81 -13.53 21.22
C GLN A 25 -5.25 -12.14 20.84
N LEU A 26 -5.98 -11.38 20.03
CA LEU A 26 -5.60 -10.05 19.53
C LEU A 26 -6.21 -8.89 20.32
N GLU A 27 -7.12 -9.14 21.26
CA GLU A 27 -7.77 -8.08 22.05
C GLU A 27 -6.79 -7.16 22.80
N SER A 28 -5.63 -7.65 23.20
CA SER A 28 -4.63 -6.87 23.92
C SER A 28 -3.89 -5.86 23.03
N SER A 29 -3.80 -6.08 21.71
CA SER A 29 -3.13 -5.19 20.75
C SER A 29 -4.07 -4.20 20.05
N ARG A 30 -5.37 -4.36 20.25
CA ARG A 30 -6.47 -3.65 19.63
C ARG A 30 -6.46 -2.15 19.88
N LYS A 31 -6.14 -1.74 21.11
CA LYS A 31 -6.27 -0.36 21.58
C LYS A 31 -5.06 0.52 21.30
N THR A 32 -3.98 -0.02 20.75
CA THR A 32 -2.70 0.67 20.63
C THR A 32 -2.39 1.17 19.23
N LYS A 33 -3.05 0.68 18.18
CA LYS A 33 -2.74 1.08 16.81
C LYS A 33 -3.14 2.53 16.56
N LYS A 34 -2.16 3.33 16.09
CA LYS A 34 -2.28 4.78 15.94
C LYS A 34 -1.91 5.29 14.55
N LEU A 35 -1.27 4.44 13.75
CA LEU A 35 -0.79 4.77 12.42
C LEU A 35 -1.06 3.62 11.45
N PHE A 36 -1.63 3.93 10.27
CA PHE A 36 -1.79 3.01 9.16
C PHE A 36 -1.13 3.58 7.91
N ILE A 37 -0.22 2.81 7.32
CA ILE A 37 0.38 3.14 6.03
C ILE A 37 0.01 2.06 5.03
N PHE A 38 -0.59 2.49 3.94
CA PHE A 38 -1.05 1.63 2.85
C PHE A 38 -0.18 1.81 1.62
N ASP A 39 0.07 0.74 0.88
CA ASP A 39 0.39 0.86 -0.54
C ASP A 39 -0.86 1.30 -1.32
N MET A 40 -0.65 1.74 -2.56
CA MET A 40 -1.71 2.21 -3.44
C MET A 40 -2.17 1.12 -4.41
N ASP A 41 -1.27 0.75 -5.32
CA ASP A 41 -1.54 -0.15 -6.44
C ASP A 41 -1.81 -1.56 -5.91
N SER A 42 -2.84 -2.23 -6.44
CA SER A 42 -3.29 -3.56 -5.98
C SER A 42 -3.60 -3.65 -4.46
N THR A 43 -3.63 -2.53 -3.74
CA THR A 43 -3.94 -2.44 -2.31
C THR A 43 -5.12 -1.51 -2.04
N LEU A 44 -4.95 -0.18 -2.10
CA LEU A 44 -6.06 0.77 -1.97
C LEU A 44 -6.95 0.81 -3.23
N ILE A 45 -6.38 0.48 -4.37
CA ILE A 45 -7.06 0.37 -5.66
C ILE A 45 -6.77 -0.99 -6.29
N TYR A 46 -7.64 -1.44 -7.19
CA TYR A 46 -7.44 -2.71 -7.90
C TYR A 46 -6.38 -2.65 -8.99
N GLN A 47 -6.11 -1.46 -9.53
CA GLN A 47 -5.25 -1.26 -10.69
C GLN A 47 -3.77 -1.11 -10.31
N GLU A 48 -2.92 -1.37 -11.30
CA GLU A 48 -1.54 -0.92 -11.37
C GLU A 48 -1.50 0.38 -12.19
N VAL A 49 -1.12 1.50 -11.58
CA VAL A 49 -1.18 2.82 -12.24
C VAL A 49 -0.29 2.88 -13.48
N ILE A 50 0.88 2.25 -13.45
CA ILE A 50 1.78 2.22 -14.59
C ILE A 50 1.16 1.49 -15.80
N GLU A 51 0.35 0.46 -15.56
CA GLU A 51 -0.37 -0.26 -16.61
C GLU A 51 -1.51 0.59 -17.19
N LEU A 52 -2.22 1.35 -16.35
CA LEU A 52 -3.24 2.30 -16.83
C LEU A 52 -2.64 3.38 -17.73
N ILE A 53 -1.45 3.90 -17.39
CA ILE A 53 -0.74 4.88 -18.23
C ILE A 53 -0.27 4.21 -19.51
N ALA A 54 0.24 2.98 -19.43
CA ALA A 54 0.67 2.22 -20.61
C ALA A 54 -0.48 2.00 -21.60
N SER A 55 -1.65 1.63 -21.09
CA SER A 55 -2.87 1.47 -21.90
C SER A 55 -3.34 2.79 -22.52
N TYR A 56 -3.18 3.90 -21.82
CA TYR A 56 -3.47 5.23 -22.38
C TYR A 56 -2.55 5.58 -23.57
N ALA A 57 -1.34 5.05 -23.58
CA ALA A 57 -0.29 5.36 -24.55
C ALA A 57 -0.06 4.26 -25.60
N ASP A 58 -0.85 3.18 -25.59
CA ASP A 58 -0.71 2.01 -26.47
C ASP A 58 0.71 1.35 -26.38
N ILE A 59 1.25 1.24 -25.14
CA ILE A 59 2.58 0.67 -24.89
C ILE A 59 2.58 -0.48 -23.86
N GLU A 60 1.43 -1.13 -23.64
CA GLU A 60 1.24 -2.18 -22.62
C GLU A 60 2.24 -3.31 -22.77
N ASP A 61 2.47 -3.80 -23.99
CA ASP A 61 3.39 -4.92 -24.25
C ASP A 61 4.82 -4.63 -23.75
N LYS A 62 5.30 -3.39 -23.97
CA LYS A 62 6.64 -2.97 -23.53
C LYS A 62 6.73 -2.87 -22.02
N VAL A 63 5.69 -2.36 -21.35
CA VAL A 63 5.64 -2.28 -19.89
C VAL A 63 5.54 -3.67 -19.28
N ALA A 64 4.78 -4.58 -19.88
CA ALA A 64 4.67 -5.98 -19.44
C ALA A 64 6.01 -6.73 -19.58
N GLU A 65 6.79 -6.48 -20.63
CA GLU A 65 8.13 -7.05 -20.80
C GLU A 65 9.07 -6.62 -19.65
N ILE A 66 9.13 -5.32 -19.35
CA ILE A 66 9.96 -4.79 -18.25
C ILE A 66 9.51 -5.38 -16.91
N THR A 67 8.19 -5.48 -16.69
CA THR A 67 7.63 -6.07 -15.48
C THR A 67 8.06 -7.53 -15.33
N THR A 68 8.04 -8.31 -16.44
CA THR A 68 8.49 -9.71 -16.45
C THR A 68 9.97 -9.83 -16.08
N ARG A 69 10.84 -8.98 -16.64
CA ARG A 69 12.27 -8.94 -16.33
C ARG A 69 12.52 -8.62 -14.85
N ALA A 70 11.78 -7.67 -14.29
CA ALA A 70 11.85 -7.35 -12.87
C ALA A 70 11.39 -8.52 -11.98
N MET A 71 10.32 -9.23 -12.37
CA MET A 71 9.84 -10.41 -11.64
C MET A 71 10.85 -11.57 -11.67
N ASN A 72 11.61 -11.71 -12.75
CA ASN A 72 12.70 -12.68 -12.89
C ASN A 72 13.96 -12.30 -12.09
N GLY A 73 14.02 -11.08 -11.53
CA GLY A 73 15.15 -10.57 -10.77
C GLY A 73 16.29 -10.01 -11.64
N GLU A 74 16.02 -9.74 -12.92
CA GLU A 74 16.97 -9.11 -13.85
C GLU A 74 17.10 -7.61 -13.60
N LEU A 75 16.07 -6.99 -13.04
CA LEU A 75 16.01 -5.57 -12.71
C LEU A 75 15.59 -5.41 -11.25
N ASP A 76 16.25 -4.49 -10.55
CA ASP A 76 15.72 -4.00 -9.27
C ASP A 76 14.53 -3.04 -9.47
N PHE A 77 13.91 -2.62 -8.35
CA PHE A 77 12.76 -1.71 -8.40
C PHE A 77 13.08 -0.40 -9.12
N ASN A 78 14.24 0.22 -8.80
CA ASN A 78 14.60 1.52 -9.36
C ASN A 78 14.89 1.43 -10.86
N GLN A 79 15.59 0.37 -11.29
CA GLN A 79 15.87 0.09 -12.70
C GLN A 79 14.57 -0.14 -13.48
N SER A 80 13.69 -0.99 -12.96
CA SER A 80 12.40 -1.28 -13.58
C SER A 80 11.51 -0.04 -13.66
N LEU A 81 11.48 0.80 -12.62
CA LEU A 81 10.76 2.07 -12.65
C LEU A 81 11.32 3.01 -13.71
N ALA A 82 12.64 3.18 -13.78
CA ALA A 82 13.29 4.06 -14.75
C ALA A 82 13.01 3.64 -16.20
N GLU A 83 13.12 2.34 -16.53
CA GLU A 83 12.81 1.83 -17.86
C GLU A 83 11.34 2.05 -18.22
N ARG A 84 10.40 1.77 -17.31
CA ARG A 84 8.96 2.01 -17.54
C ARG A 84 8.62 3.48 -17.69
N VAL A 85 9.19 4.35 -16.85
CA VAL A 85 8.97 5.79 -16.93
C VAL A 85 9.54 6.38 -18.22
N LEU A 86 10.66 5.87 -18.72
CA LEU A 86 11.22 6.30 -20.00
C LEU A 86 10.26 6.07 -21.18
N LEU A 87 9.48 5.00 -21.15
CA LEU A 87 8.46 4.71 -22.18
C LEU A 87 7.31 5.74 -22.19
N LEU A 88 7.09 6.45 -21.08
CA LEU A 88 6.04 7.46 -20.97
C LEU A 88 6.43 8.82 -21.57
N LYS A 89 7.66 8.95 -22.08
CA LYS A 89 8.16 10.20 -22.64
C LYS A 89 7.28 10.70 -23.79
N GLY A 90 6.90 11.99 -23.71
CA GLY A 90 6.09 12.65 -24.72
C GLY A 90 4.59 12.63 -24.50
N ILE A 91 4.10 11.88 -23.49
CA ILE A 91 2.68 11.87 -23.10
C ILE A 91 2.34 13.26 -22.52
N ASP A 92 1.19 13.80 -22.88
CA ASP A 92 0.67 15.05 -22.33
C ASP A 92 0.28 14.87 -20.85
N ALA A 93 0.94 15.62 -19.98
CA ALA A 93 0.72 15.54 -18.54
C ALA A 93 -0.51 16.32 -18.06
N SER A 94 -1.15 17.14 -18.91
CA SER A 94 -2.27 17.99 -18.50
C SER A 94 -3.58 17.23 -18.35
N SER A 95 -3.85 16.27 -19.23
CA SER A 95 -5.14 15.54 -19.29
C SER A 95 -5.07 14.15 -18.69
N ILE A 96 -3.90 13.49 -18.72
CA ILE A 96 -3.77 12.09 -18.34
C ILE A 96 -4.28 11.78 -16.93
N TRP A 97 -3.97 12.64 -15.96
CA TRP A 97 -4.33 12.36 -14.56
C TRP A 97 -5.84 12.42 -14.33
N ASP A 98 -6.55 13.35 -14.98
CA ASP A 98 -7.99 13.46 -14.82
C ASP A 98 -8.72 12.28 -15.47
N GLU A 99 -8.23 11.80 -16.61
CA GLU A 99 -8.75 10.58 -17.22
C GLU A 99 -8.47 9.33 -16.38
N LEU A 100 -7.27 9.22 -15.80
CA LEU A 100 -6.90 8.08 -14.97
C LEU A 100 -7.72 8.04 -13.67
N LYS A 101 -7.98 9.19 -13.03
CA LYS A 101 -8.85 9.28 -11.85
C LYS A 101 -10.23 8.68 -12.09
N LEU A 102 -10.78 8.81 -13.30
CA LEU A 102 -12.07 8.23 -13.69
C LEU A 102 -12.04 6.70 -13.81
N LYS A 103 -10.86 6.13 -14.08
CA LYS A 103 -10.67 4.67 -14.22
C LYS A 103 -10.33 3.98 -12.90
N ILE A 104 -9.98 4.74 -11.86
CA ILE A 104 -9.60 4.21 -10.56
C ILE A 104 -10.81 3.55 -9.87
N GLN A 105 -10.64 2.29 -9.52
CA GLN A 105 -11.58 1.52 -8.71
C GLN A 105 -10.96 1.25 -7.34
N VAL A 106 -11.57 1.83 -6.31
CA VAL A 106 -11.13 1.62 -4.92
C VAL A 106 -11.42 0.17 -4.52
N THR A 107 -10.46 -0.47 -3.86
CA THR A 107 -10.58 -1.84 -3.37
C THR A 107 -11.74 -1.96 -2.39
N ASN A 108 -12.47 -3.06 -2.49
CA ASN A 108 -13.62 -3.34 -1.62
C ASN A 108 -13.20 -3.30 -0.13
N GLY A 109 -14.00 -2.62 0.69
CA GLY A 109 -13.78 -2.44 2.12
C GLY A 109 -12.80 -1.31 2.48
N VAL A 110 -12.12 -0.68 1.53
CA VAL A 110 -11.22 0.45 1.79
C VAL A 110 -11.97 1.67 2.33
N PRO A 111 -13.09 2.12 1.72
CA PRO A 111 -13.85 3.26 2.26
C PRO A 111 -14.32 3.04 3.69
N GLU A 112 -14.83 1.83 3.98
CA GLU A 112 -15.30 1.43 5.31
C GLU A 112 -14.14 1.39 6.31
N LEU A 113 -13.01 0.79 5.94
CA LEU A 113 -11.82 0.77 6.77
C LEU A 113 -11.34 2.18 7.10
N CYS A 114 -11.17 3.04 6.10
CA CYS A 114 -10.72 4.42 6.30
C CYS A 114 -11.68 5.22 7.19
N LYS A 115 -13.02 5.04 7.01
CA LYS A 115 -14.02 5.66 7.86
C LYS A 115 -13.88 5.22 9.31
N ALA A 116 -13.71 3.92 9.56
CA ALA A 116 -13.53 3.37 10.90
C ALA A 116 -12.23 3.88 11.55
N LEU A 117 -11.11 3.84 10.83
CA LEU A 117 -9.82 4.33 11.32
C LEU A 117 -9.88 5.82 11.67
N LYS A 118 -10.59 6.63 10.87
CA LYS A 118 -10.79 8.06 11.14
C LYS A 118 -11.61 8.29 12.42
N LYS A 119 -12.70 7.52 12.64
CA LYS A 119 -13.48 7.58 13.90
C LYS A 119 -12.63 7.18 15.12
N LEU A 120 -11.67 6.30 14.92
CA LEU A 120 -10.71 5.88 15.96
C LEU A 120 -9.55 6.87 16.17
N ASN A 121 -9.53 8.01 15.43
CA ASN A 121 -8.44 8.98 15.43
C ASN A 121 -7.07 8.38 15.07
N ILE A 122 -7.05 7.40 14.18
CA ILE A 122 -5.85 6.75 13.68
C ILE A 122 -5.34 7.54 12.48
N ILE A 123 -4.05 7.86 12.47
CA ILE A 123 -3.38 8.54 11.36
C ILE A 123 -3.24 7.58 10.19
N MET A 124 -3.59 8.05 8.99
CA MET A 124 -3.55 7.24 7.78
C MET A 124 -2.69 7.88 6.70
N GLY A 125 -1.93 7.06 5.98
CA GLY A 125 -1.15 7.52 4.84
C GLY A 125 -1.10 6.50 3.71
N VAL A 126 -0.96 6.99 2.48
CA VAL A 126 -0.61 6.17 1.31
C VAL A 126 0.86 6.40 0.97
N CYS A 127 1.59 5.31 0.72
CA CYS A 127 3.00 5.32 0.37
C CYS A 127 3.23 4.36 -0.82
N SER A 128 3.32 4.91 -2.03
CA SER A 128 3.23 4.16 -3.28
C SER A 128 4.49 4.26 -4.14
N GLY A 129 4.84 3.15 -4.79
CA GLY A 129 5.77 3.12 -5.92
C GLY A 129 5.19 3.71 -7.22
N GLY A 130 3.90 4.02 -7.26
CA GLY A 130 3.22 4.72 -8.35
C GLY A 130 3.46 6.23 -8.34
N PHE A 131 2.45 7.06 -8.70
CA PHE A 131 2.65 8.48 -8.97
C PHE A 131 1.78 9.40 -8.13
N ILE A 132 2.38 10.54 -7.73
CA ILE A 132 1.83 11.48 -6.73
C ILE A 132 0.43 12.04 -7.09
N PRO A 133 0.06 12.36 -8.35
CA PRO A 133 -1.27 12.91 -8.64
C PRO A 133 -2.43 11.98 -8.27
N LEU A 134 -2.21 10.65 -8.35
CA LEU A 134 -3.23 9.66 -7.97
C LEU A 134 -3.18 9.37 -6.46
N ALA A 135 -2.01 9.38 -5.84
CA ALA A 135 -1.89 9.25 -4.39
C ALA A 135 -2.59 10.41 -3.66
N GLU A 136 -2.42 11.66 -4.13
CA GLU A 136 -3.12 12.82 -3.58
C GLU A 136 -4.64 12.75 -3.82
N PHE A 137 -5.07 12.32 -5.01
CA PHE A 137 -6.50 12.07 -5.28
C PHE A 137 -7.11 11.06 -4.29
N LEU A 138 -6.41 9.96 -4.03
CA LEU A 138 -6.89 8.95 -3.07
C LEU A 138 -6.85 9.47 -1.63
N LYS A 139 -5.84 10.25 -1.27
CA LYS A 139 -5.76 10.90 0.04
C LYS A 139 -7.01 11.77 0.27
N GLU A 140 -7.37 12.61 -0.67
CA GLU A 140 -8.57 13.44 -0.56
C GLU A 140 -9.86 12.60 -0.52
N LYS A 141 -9.99 11.63 -1.44
CA LYS A 141 -11.17 10.78 -1.56
C LYS A 141 -11.43 9.92 -0.33
N LEU A 142 -10.38 9.40 0.31
CA LEU A 142 -10.46 8.49 1.46
C LEU A 142 -10.24 9.19 2.80
N GLY A 143 -9.87 10.47 2.78
CA GLY A 143 -9.62 11.28 3.98
C GLY A 143 -8.36 10.86 4.72
N LEU A 144 -7.30 10.47 3.99
CA LEU A 144 -5.99 10.15 4.54
C LEU A 144 -5.23 11.43 4.94
N ASP A 145 -4.28 11.31 5.87
CA ASP A 145 -3.47 12.44 6.35
C ASP A 145 -2.24 12.68 5.46
N TYR A 146 -1.69 11.62 4.85
CA TYR A 146 -0.45 11.65 4.08
C TYR A 146 -0.58 10.95 2.74
N ALA A 147 0.12 11.49 1.73
CA ALA A 147 0.35 10.84 0.44
C ALA A 147 1.81 10.98 0.03
N PHE A 148 2.45 9.87 -0.31
CA PHE A 148 3.80 9.81 -0.84
C PHE A 148 3.84 8.88 -2.03
N ALA A 149 4.39 9.36 -3.14
CA ALA A 149 4.60 8.58 -4.35
C ALA A 149 5.66 9.25 -5.22
N ASN A 150 6.04 8.61 -6.33
CA ASN A 150 7.02 9.18 -7.25
C ASN A 150 6.41 10.36 -8.03
N THR A 151 7.26 11.33 -8.36
CA THR A 151 6.89 12.45 -9.23
C THR A 151 7.51 12.22 -10.60
N LEU A 152 6.70 12.29 -11.66
CA LEU A 152 7.20 12.27 -13.03
C LEU A 152 7.74 13.64 -13.44
N GLY A 153 8.87 13.64 -14.13
CA GLY A 153 9.43 14.83 -14.74
C GLY A 153 8.58 15.30 -15.91
N ILE A 154 8.43 16.62 -16.05
CA ILE A 154 7.67 17.29 -17.11
C ILE A 154 8.60 18.26 -17.83
N ASP A 155 8.50 18.36 -19.14
CA ASP A 155 9.22 19.33 -19.96
C ASP A 155 8.46 20.66 -20.10
N ASP A 156 9.10 21.65 -20.75
CA ASP A 156 8.53 22.99 -20.97
C ASP A 156 7.24 22.98 -21.82
N SER A 157 6.97 21.89 -22.51
CA SER A 157 5.75 21.67 -23.32
C SER A 157 4.65 20.96 -22.55
N ASN A 158 4.79 20.80 -21.22
CA ASN A 158 3.89 20.05 -20.35
C ASN A 158 3.74 18.57 -20.72
N ARG A 159 4.80 17.95 -21.24
CA ARG A 159 4.85 16.54 -21.56
C ARG A 159 5.76 15.80 -20.59
N LEU A 160 5.45 14.54 -20.32
CA LEU A 160 6.33 13.68 -19.53
C LEU A 160 7.67 13.56 -20.24
N ASN A 161 8.76 13.83 -19.52
CA ASN A 161 10.12 13.83 -20.09
C ASN A 161 10.83 12.47 -20.01
N GLY A 162 10.16 11.46 -19.41
CA GLY A 162 10.69 10.10 -19.26
C GLY A 162 11.60 9.91 -18.05
N THR A 163 11.55 10.83 -17.06
CA THR A 163 12.31 10.72 -15.81
C THR A 163 11.43 10.85 -14.58
N THR A 164 11.98 10.52 -13.41
CA THR A 164 11.39 10.85 -12.11
C THR A 164 12.12 12.04 -11.50
N VAL A 165 11.43 12.79 -10.63
CA VAL A 165 11.97 13.93 -9.89
C VAL A 165 11.97 13.62 -8.39
N GLY A 166 13.08 13.92 -7.74
CA GLY A 166 13.25 13.70 -6.30
C GLY A 166 13.56 12.24 -5.94
N PRO A 167 13.50 11.90 -4.64
CA PRO A 167 13.79 10.55 -4.17
C PRO A 167 12.75 9.54 -4.65
N ILE A 168 13.22 8.36 -5.09
CA ILE A 168 12.32 7.27 -5.50
C ILE A 168 11.69 6.63 -4.26
N VAL A 169 10.36 6.49 -4.28
CA VAL A 169 9.59 5.79 -3.25
C VAL A 169 9.65 4.28 -3.53
N ASN A 170 10.79 3.70 -3.20
CA ASN A 170 11.06 2.26 -3.21
C ASN A 170 10.83 1.63 -1.83
N GLY A 171 11.19 0.37 -1.63
CA GLY A 171 10.96 -0.33 -0.37
C GLY A 171 11.67 0.29 0.84
N GLU A 172 12.90 0.80 0.66
CA GLU A 172 13.65 1.52 1.67
C GLU A 172 12.93 2.82 2.06
N LYS A 173 12.52 3.58 1.06
CA LYS A 173 11.86 4.86 1.29
C LYS A 173 10.47 4.70 1.92
N LYS A 174 9.72 3.64 1.58
CA LYS A 174 8.45 3.33 2.25
C LYS A 174 8.65 3.07 3.75
N ALA A 175 9.67 2.30 4.12
CA ALA A 175 9.99 2.03 5.52
C ALA A 175 10.44 3.30 6.25
N GLU A 176 11.30 4.12 5.64
CA GLU A 176 11.74 5.41 6.17
C GLU A 176 10.55 6.35 6.43
N LEU A 177 9.66 6.50 5.44
CA LEU A 177 8.48 7.37 5.54
C LEU A 177 7.53 6.95 6.66
N LEU A 178 7.30 5.64 6.85
CA LEU A 178 6.52 5.14 7.99
C LEU A 178 7.15 5.57 9.32
N LEU A 179 8.47 5.38 9.46
CA LEU A 179 9.20 5.74 10.68
C LEU A 179 9.22 7.25 10.92
N ASP A 180 9.35 8.06 9.86
CA ASP A 180 9.31 9.52 9.95
C ASP A 180 7.94 10.04 10.41
N ILE A 181 6.85 9.47 9.87
CA ILE A 181 5.49 9.81 10.33
C ILE A 181 5.31 9.40 11.79
N ALA A 182 5.70 8.17 12.15
CA ALA A 182 5.61 7.69 13.53
C ALA A 182 6.37 8.62 14.49
N LYS A 183 7.60 8.99 14.14
CA LYS A 183 8.42 9.94 14.91
C LYS A 183 7.76 11.32 15.02
N LYS A 184 7.25 11.86 13.91
CA LYS A 184 6.58 13.18 13.88
C LYS A 184 5.40 13.24 14.84
N HIS A 185 4.64 12.15 14.93
CA HIS A 185 3.46 12.04 15.79
C HIS A 185 3.73 11.43 17.16
N LYS A 186 5.01 11.15 17.50
CA LYS A 186 5.41 10.49 18.76
C LYS A 186 4.70 9.14 18.95
N ILE A 187 4.52 8.39 17.86
CA ILE A 187 3.94 7.05 17.84
C ILE A 187 5.09 6.04 17.86
N ASP A 188 5.01 5.04 18.72
CA ASP A 188 5.94 3.91 18.66
C ASP A 188 5.66 3.11 17.37
N PRO A 189 6.67 2.74 16.58
CA PRO A 189 6.47 1.90 15.40
C PRO A 189 5.72 0.58 15.67
N SER A 190 5.76 0.06 16.89
CA SER A 190 4.94 -1.09 17.32
C SER A 190 3.43 -0.82 17.27
N ASP A 191 3.02 0.47 17.33
CA ASP A 191 1.62 0.92 17.16
C ASP A 191 1.27 1.24 15.70
N ALA A 192 2.18 1.01 14.75
CA ALA A 192 1.93 1.19 13.32
C ALA A 192 1.47 -0.12 12.66
N VAL A 193 0.64 0.03 11.63
CA VAL A 193 0.22 -1.04 10.72
C VAL A 193 0.65 -0.64 9.31
N ALA A 194 1.25 -1.58 8.58
CA ALA A 194 1.61 -1.44 7.18
C ALA A 194 0.86 -2.47 6.34
N VAL A 195 0.24 -2.03 5.24
CA VAL A 195 -0.55 -2.90 4.35
C VAL A 195 -0.08 -2.72 2.92
N GLY A 196 0.17 -3.82 2.23
CA GLY A 196 0.59 -3.81 0.83
C GLY A 196 0.53 -5.21 0.21
N ASP A 197 0.75 -5.35 -1.08
CA ASP A 197 0.72 -6.62 -1.81
C ASP A 197 2.08 -7.01 -2.41
N GLY A 198 3.00 -6.05 -2.53
CA GLY A 198 4.24 -6.16 -3.28
C GLY A 198 5.48 -6.47 -2.43
N ALA A 199 6.56 -6.92 -3.11
CA ALA A 199 7.86 -7.13 -2.46
C ALA A 199 8.50 -5.81 -1.99
N ASN A 200 8.16 -4.69 -2.62
CA ASN A 200 8.55 -3.34 -2.23
C ASN A 200 7.91 -2.88 -0.91
N ASP A 201 6.86 -3.57 -0.41
CA ASP A 201 6.21 -3.25 0.86
C ASP A 201 6.81 -4.00 2.04
N LEU A 202 7.57 -5.08 1.79
CA LEU A 202 8.09 -5.94 2.85
C LEU A 202 8.89 -5.16 3.89
N LYS A 203 9.75 -4.21 3.48
CA LYS A 203 10.55 -3.42 4.41
C LYS A 203 9.67 -2.54 5.31
N MET A 204 8.63 -1.93 4.74
CA MET A 204 7.64 -1.16 5.50
C MET A 204 6.87 -2.07 6.47
N MET A 205 6.47 -3.27 6.03
CA MET A 205 5.78 -4.25 6.88
C MET A 205 6.65 -4.72 8.05
N PHE A 206 7.96 -4.86 7.86
CA PHE A 206 8.89 -5.31 8.92
C PHE A 206 9.20 -4.25 9.98
N VAL A 207 9.17 -2.97 9.63
CA VAL A 207 9.40 -1.89 10.61
C VAL A 207 8.13 -1.50 11.35
N ALA A 208 6.95 -1.83 10.82
CA ALA A 208 5.68 -1.65 11.50
C ALA A 208 5.48 -2.72 12.59
N GLY A 209 4.73 -2.38 13.65
CA GLY A 209 4.33 -3.36 14.66
C GLY A 209 3.43 -4.46 14.11
N PHE A 210 2.72 -4.20 13.01
CA PHE A 210 1.92 -5.18 12.32
C PHE A 210 1.94 -4.95 10.80
N GLY A 211 2.60 -5.85 10.06
CA GLY A 211 2.68 -5.82 8.60
C GLY A 211 1.73 -6.84 7.98
N ILE A 212 0.90 -6.42 7.04
CA ILE A 212 -0.13 -7.24 6.38
C ILE A 212 0.13 -7.29 4.88
N ALA A 213 0.37 -8.49 4.35
CA ALA A 213 0.36 -8.76 2.92
C ALA A 213 -1.09 -9.02 2.48
N TRP A 214 -1.68 -8.07 1.75
CA TRP A 214 -3.05 -8.12 1.26
C TRP A 214 -3.11 -8.78 -0.11
N ASN A 215 -3.82 -9.91 -0.22
CA ASN A 215 -3.98 -10.68 -1.48
C ASN A 215 -2.69 -10.78 -2.30
N ALA A 216 -1.55 -10.78 -1.62
CA ALA A 216 -0.22 -10.68 -2.22
C ALA A 216 0.17 -11.95 -2.98
N LYS A 217 1.16 -11.82 -3.86
CA LYS A 217 1.73 -12.97 -4.57
C LYS A 217 2.34 -13.97 -3.57
N PRO A 218 2.36 -15.29 -3.88
CA PRO A 218 2.83 -16.32 -2.94
C PRO A 218 4.25 -16.08 -2.40
N LYS A 219 5.15 -15.50 -3.21
CA LYS A 219 6.52 -15.15 -2.79
C LYS A 219 6.53 -14.07 -1.70
N VAL A 220 5.64 -13.09 -1.80
CA VAL A 220 5.49 -12.02 -0.81
C VAL A 220 4.84 -12.54 0.47
N GLN A 221 3.76 -13.34 0.33
CA GLN A 221 3.08 -13.95 1.47
C GLN A 221 4.00 -14.83 2.34
N LYS A 222 4.99 -15.50 1.71
CA LYS A 222 5.97 -16.33 2.46
C LYS A 222 6.92 -15.51 3.31
N GLN A 223 7.13 -14.24 2.99
CA GLN A 223 8.09 -13.36 3.65
C GLN A 223 7.41 -12.36 4.59
N ALA A 224 6.15 -12.02 4.32
CA ALA A 224 5.41 -11.03 5.11
C ALA A 224 5.13 -11.52 6.54
N PRO A 225 5.08 -10.60 7.52
CA PRO A 225 4.75 -10.93 8.90
C PRO A 225 3.35 -11.54 9.08
N ALA A 226 2.37 -11.07 8.28
CA ALA A 226 1.02 -11.61 8.24
C ALA A 226 0.43 -11.54 6.83
N CYS A 227 -0.59 -12.37 6.55
CA CYS A 227 -1.29 -12.38 5.27
C CYS A 227 -2.79 -12.27 5.49
N LEU A 228 -3.46 -11.46 4.66
CA LEU A 228 -4.91 -11.35 4.62
C LEU A 228 -5.38 -11.59 3.18
N ASN A 229 -6.05 -12.73 2.96
CA ASN A 229 -6.56 -13.17 1.65
C ASN A 229 -8.08 -13.25 1.70
N THR A 230 -8.74 -12.11 1.75
CA THR A 230 -10.21 -12.00 1.82
C THR A 230 -10.76 -11.10 0.72
N LYS A 231 -12.09 -10.94 0.66
CA LYS A 231 -12.76 -10.12 -0.35
C LYS A 231 -12.86 -8.64 0.01
N SER A 232 -12.58 -8.29 1.28
CA SER A 232 -12.75 -6.94 1.79
C SER A 232 -11.56 -6.52 2.66
N LEU A 233 -10.95 -5.38 2.35
CA LEU A 233 -9.85 -4.84 3.17
C LEU A 233 -10.33 -4.40 4.57
N SER A 234 -11.64 -4.15 4.74
CA SER A 234 -12.22 -3.85 6.05
C SER A 234 -12.11 -5.00 7.05
N ASP A 235 -11.80 -6.23 6.58
CA ASP A 235 -11.57 -7.38 7.44
C ASP A 235 -10.35 -7.20 8.36
N ILE A 236 -9.49 -6.21 8.08
CA ILE A 236 -8.46 -5.75 9.02
C ILE A 236 -9.06 -5.33 10.37
N LEU A 237 -10.28 -4.82 10.41
CA LEU A 237 -10.96 -4.46 11.66
C LEU A 237 -11.18 -5.69 12.58
N TYR A 238 -11.48 -6.86 12.00
CA TYR A 238 -11.54 -8.11 12.76
C TYR A 238 -10.17 -8.51 13.33
N ILE A 239 -9.11 -8.36 12.53
CA ILE A 239 -7.75 -8.61 12.99
C ILE A 239 -7.38 -7.65 14.14
N MET A 240 -7.86 -6.43 14.10
CA MET A 240 -7.73 -5.47 15.20
C MET A 240 -8.59 -5.83 16.41
N GLY A 241 -9.42 -6.88 16.35
CA GLY A 241 -10.25 -7.40 17.43
C GLY A 241 -11.63 -6.75 17.57
N TYR A 242 -12.11 -6.01 16.57
CA TYR A 242 -13.47 -5.49 16.56
C TYR A 242 -14.46 -6.58 16.12
N ASN A 243 -15.64 -6.65 16.76
CA ASN A 243 -16.72 -7.53 16.37
C ASN A 243 -17.70 -6.84 15.41
N ASP A 244 -18.66 -7.58 14.82
CA ASP A 244 -19.63 -7.08 13.83
C ASP A 244 -20.37 -5.84 14.30
N LYS A 245 -20.82 -5.82 15.57
CA LYS A 245 -21.55 -4.69 16.13
C LYS A 245 -20.68 -3.44 16.20
N GLU A 246 -19.46 -3.58 16.71
CA GLU A 246 -18.50 -2.49 16.82
C GLU A 246 -18.07 -1.97 15.44
N ILE A 247 -17.84 -2.88 14.48
CA ILE A 247 -17.51 -2.52 13.09
C ILE A 247 -18.66 -1.72 12.49
N LYS A 248 -19.90 -2.18 12.66
CA LYS A 248 -21.07 -1.44 12.18
C LYS A 248 -21.14 -0.03 12.78
N GLU A 249 -20.94 0.10 14.09
CA GLU A 249 -20.90 1.41 14.76
C GLU A 249 -19.78 2.32 14.25
N LEU A 250 -18.64 1.75 13.81
CA LEU A 250 -17.51 2.50 13.26
C LEU A 250 -17.74 2.96 11.81
N ILE A 251 -18.50 2.21 11.01
CA ILE A 251 -18.71 2.52 9.59
C ILE A 251 -20.07 3.18 9.28
N ASP A 252 -21.00 3.21 10.20
CA ASP A 252 -22.25 4.00 10.12
C ASP A 252 -21.97 5.48 10.45
#